data_61fe766d665072d313433022169737a4
#
_entry.id   61fe766d665072d313433022169737a4
#
_cell.length_a   1.000
_cell.length_b   1.000
_cell.length_c   1.000
_cell.angle_alpha   90.00
_cell.angle_beta   90.00
_cell.angle_gamma   90.00
#
_symmetry.space_group_name_H-M   'P 1'
#
loop_
_entity.id
_entity.type
_entity.pdbx_description
1 polymer ?
#
loop_
_entity_poly.entity_id
_entity_poly.type
_entity_poly.pdbx_seq_one_letter_code
_entity_poly.pdbx_strand_id
1 'polypeptide(L)'
;VTRPVVDFPDEAMANGMTSTEQIIWAHRVDKGLSRGEFKPGATLRVYADLLPASDGTAPFSIHTFNQITGGNTIDPRQAAIANDHFVFTGKDEDEKQTSIGRAFAKIHSLGKPYYATPGDGIFHFYFPEQGLVLPGAFIPGAD
;
A
#
# COMPACT_ATOMS: atom_id res chain seq x y z
N VAL A 1 -8.40 -7.26 12.26
CA VAL A 1 -7.15 -6.68 12.81
C VAL A 1 -7.43 -5.23 13.11
N THR A 2 -7.28 -4.82 14.38
CA THR A 2 -7.43 -3.41 14.77
C THR A 2 -6.24 -2.63 14.19
N ARG A 3 -6.51 -1.54 13.47
CA ARG A 3 -5.44 -0.65 13.01
C ARG A 3 -4.70 -0.10 14.24
N PRO A 4 -3.36 -0.11 14.26
CA PRO A 4 -2.62 0.51 15.34
C PRO A 4 -2.92 2.02 15.37
N VAL A 5 -2.89 2.59 16.57
CA VAL A 5 -2.99 4.04 16.72
C VAL A 5 -1.75 4.67 16.13
N VAL A 6 -1.95 5.57 15.16
CA VAL A 6 -0.89 6.38 14.56
C VAL A 6 -0.51 7.45 15.56
N ASP A 7 0.73 7.45 16.00
CA ASP A 7 1.24 8.29 17.08
C ASP A 7 2.37 9.17 16.55
N PHE A 8 2.01 10.33 16.03
CA PHE A 8 2.98 11.30 15.52
C PHE A 8 3.87 11.84 16.66
N PRO A 9 5.15 12.10 16.37
CA PRO A 9 6.05 12.66 17.34
C PRO A 9 5.56 14.07 17.75
N ASP A 10 5.69 14.39 19.03
CA ASP A 10 5.53 15.77 19.49
C ASP A 10 6.64 16.68 18.92
N GLU A 11 6.52 17.99 19.12
CA GLU A 11 7.46 18.97 18.57
C GLU A 11 8.92 18.71 19.00
N ALA A 12 9.15 18.32 20.22
CA ALA A 12 10.49 18.04 20.75
C ALA A 12 11.08 16.78 20.10
N MET A 13 10.28 15.74 19.95
CA MET A 13 10.67 14.48 19.31
C MET A 13 10.86 14.65 17.80
N ALA A 14 10.03 15.48 17.15
CA ALA A 14 10.07 15.76 15.72
C ALA A 14 11.28 16.61 15.30
N ASN A 15 11.90 17.30 16.26
CA ASN A 15 13.04 18.17 15.98
C ASN A 15 14.17 17.39 15.28
N GLY A 16 14.60 17.88 14.12
CA GLY A 16 15.60 17.24 13.27
C GLY A 16 15.12 16.03 12.48
N MET A 17 13.82 15.73 12.48
CA MET A 17 13.22 14.72 11.60
C MET A 17 12.67 15.35 10.32
N THR A 18 12.92 14.69 9.19
CA THR A 18 12.21 14.98 7.95
C THR A 18 10.74 14.55 8.05
N SER A 19 9.87 15.08 7.18
CA SER A 19 8.46 14.66 7.14
C SER A 19 8.30 13.14 6.93
N THR A 20 9.16 12.55 6.10
CA THR A 20 9.17 11.09 5.89
C THR A 20 9.52 10.33 7.17
N GLU A 21 10.53 10.78 7.89
CA GLU A 21 10.91 10.17 9.17
C GLU A 21 9.81 10.27 10.21
N GLN A 22 9.10 11.41 10.27
CA GLN A 22 7.95 11.59 11.18
C GLN A 22 6.81 10.62 10.84
N ILE A 23 6.51 10.42 9.55
CA ILE A 23 5.49 9.46 9.10
C ILE A 23 5.90 8.03 9.46
N ILE A 24 7.14 7.63 9.16
CA ILE A 24 7.64 6.29 9.50
C ILE A 24 7.62 6.07 11.02
N TRP A 25 8.06 7.06 11.79
CA TRP A 25 8.01 7.02 13.25
C TRP A 25 6.59 6.78 13.77
N ALA A 26 5.63 7.53 13.25
CA ALA A 26 4.23 7.42 13.65
C ALA A 26 3.65 6.01 13.40
N HIS A 27 4.09 5.36 12.31
CA HIS A 27 3.60 4.04 11.89
C HIS A 27 4.43 2.86 12.41
N ARG A 28 5.45 3.09 13.25
CA ARG A 28 6.27 2.01 13.78
C ARG A 28 5.45 1.03 14.62
N VAL A 29 5.70 -0.25 14.46
CA VAL A 29 5.06 -1.32 15.23
C VAL A 29 5.70 -1.41 16.63
N ASP A 30 7.02 -1.29 16.71
CA ASP A 30 7.74 -1.29 17.97
C ASP A 30 7.71 0.10 18.62
N LYS A 31 6.84 0.26 19.61
CA LYS A 31 6.68 1.51 20.36
C LYS A 31 7.79 1.74 21.39
N GLY A 32 8.60 0.72 21.70
CA GLY A 32 9.75 0.82 22.60
C GLY A 32 11.03 1.35 21.95
N LEU A 33 11.03 1.51 20.60
CA LEU A 33 12.18 2.04 19.87
C LEU A 33 12.53 3.46 20.34
N SER A 34 13.79 3.67 20.73
CA SER A 34 14.28 5.00 21.12
C SER A 34 14.57 5.88 19.89
N ARG A 35 14.59 7.20 20.09
CA ARG A 35 14.94 8.17 19.04
C ARG A 35 16.35 7.94 18.48
N GLY A 36 17.30 7.51 19.32
CA GLY A 36 18.68 7.24 18.89
C GLY A 36 18.84 6.01 18.03
N GLU A 37 17.94 5.04 18.13
CA GLU A 37 17.90 3.85 17.29
C GLU A 37 17.22 4.10 15.96
N PHE A 38 16.38 5.11 15.88
CA PHE A 38 15.68 5.53 14.67
C PHE A 38 16.59 6.41 13.79
N LYS A 39 17.29 5.79 12.87
CA LYS A 39 18.27 6.45 12.00
C LYS A 39 18.37 5.74 10.63
N PRO A 40 18.91 6.41 9.61
CA PRO A 40 19.21 5.76 8.33
C PRO A 40 20.02 4.47 8.50
N GLY A 41 19.60 3.40 7.83
CA GLY A 41 20.17 2.07 7.94
C GLY A 41 19.55 1.16 9.01
N ALA A 42 18.67 1.70 9.87
CA ALA A 42 17.92 0.85 10.81
C ALA A 42 16.85 0.02 10.08
N THR A 43 16.66 -1.23 10.53
CA THR A 43 15.56 -2.08 10.08
C THR A 43 14.37 -1.89 11.01
N LEU A 44 13.23 -1.52 10.44
CA LEU A 44 12.02 -1.20 11.19
C LEU A 44 10.84 -2.01 10.68
N ARG A 45 9.92 -2.36 11.57
CA ARG A 45 8.58 -2.81 11.19
C ARG A 45 7.62 -1.64 11.29
N VAL A 46 6.94 -1.35 10.19
CA VAL A 46 5.97 -0.27 10.10
C VAL A 46 4.63 -0.81 9.61
N TYR A 47 3.58 -0.17 10.03
CA TYR A 47 2.22 -0.45 9.56
C TYR A 47 1.93 0.42 8.34
N ALA A 48 1.43 -0.18 7.27
CA ALA A 48 0.99 0.55 6.09
C ALA A 48 -0.51 0.84 6.16
N ASP A 49 -0.92 2.07 5.86
CA ASP A 49 -2.34 2.45 5.77
C ASP A 49 -2.97 1.90 4.50
N LEU A 50 -2.23 1.90 3.41
CA LEU A 50 -2.65 1.37 2.12
C LEU A 50 -1.45 0.74 1.41
N LEU A 51 -1.69 -0.36 0.71
CA LEU A 51 -0.73 -1.10 -0.11
C LEU A 51 -1.24 -1.09 -1.56
N PRO A 52 -0.98 -0.03 -2.33
CA PRO A 52 -1.41 0.05 -3.70
C PRO A 52 -0.42 -0.63 -4.65
N ALA A 53 -0.93 -1.23 -5.71
CA ALA A 53 -0.16 -1.82 -6.80
C ALA A 53 -0.81 -1.52 -8.15
N SER A 54 0.00 -1.41 -9.20
CA SER A 54 -0.50 -1.37 -10.58
C SER A 54 -0.79 -2.80 -11.08
N ASP A 55 -1.46 -2.92 -12.22
CA ASP A 55 -1.69 -4.22 -12.86
C ASP A 55 -0.39 -4.94 -13.25
N GLY A 56 0.71 -4.19 -13.47
CA GLY A 56 2.02 -4.76 -13.75
C GLY A 56 2.72 -5.35 -12.53
N THR A 57 2.53 -4.77 -11.35
CA THR A 57 3.24 -5.16 -10.13
C THR A 57 2.37 -5.97 -9.17
N ALA A 58 1.06 -5.88 -9.26
CA ALA A 58 0.13 -6.64 -8.44
C ALA A 58 0.38 -8.16 -8.48
N PRO A 59 0.68 -8.81 -9.63
CA PRO A 59 0.93 -10.25 -9.65
C PRO A 59 2.08 -10.69 -8.74
N PHE A 60 3.18 -9.93 -8.68
CA PHE A 60 4.32 -10.22 -7.80
C PHE A 60 3.97 -10.02 -6.33
N SER A 61 3.28 -8.92 -6.04
CA SER A 61 2.82 -8.62 -4.68
C SER A 61 1.85 -9.67 -4.17
N ILE A 62 0.90 -10.10 -4.99
CA ILE A 62 -0.08 -11.16 -4.69
C ILE A 62 0.62 -12.50 -4.46
N HIS A 63 1.60 -12.84 -5.32
CA HIS A 63 2.37 -14.07 -5.15
C HIS A 63 3.09 -14.09 -3.78
N THR A 64 3.81 -13.03 -3.46
CA THR A 64 4.51 -12.89 -2.17
C THR A 64 3.55 -12.90 -0.99
N PHE A 65 2.42 -12.20 -1.09
CA PHE A 65 1.38 -12.21 -0.07
C PHE A 65 0.88 -13.63 0.20
N ASN A 66 0.56 -14.38 -0.83
CA ASN A 66 0.08 -15.77 -0.69
C ASN A 66 1.15 -16.68 -0.07
N GLN A 67 2.42 -16.51 -0.41
CA GLN A 67 3.52 -17.27 0.19
C GLN A 67 3.68 -16.98 1.69
N ILE A 68 3.59 -15.72 2.09
CA ILE A 68 3.80 -15.31 3.50
C ILE A 68 2.59 -15.65 4.36
N THR A 69 1.38 -15.48 3.83
CA THR A 69 0.15 -15.60 4.62
C THR A 69 -0.56 -16.94 4.48
N GLY A 70 -0.13 -17.80 3.54
CA GLY A 70 -0.83 -19.02 3.20
C GLY A 70 -2.21 -18.78 2.57
N GLY A 71 -2.43 -17.61 1.95
CA GLY A 71 -3.69 -17.25 1.32
C GLY A 71 -4.74 -16.69 2.30
N ASN A 72 -4.33 -16.21 3.48
CA ASN A 72 -5.23 -15.51 4.40
C ASN A 72 -5.87 -14.28 3.76
N THR A 73 -7.02 -13.88 4.31
CA THR A 73 -7.71 -12.67 3.84
C THR A 73 -6.98 -11.40 4.30
N ILE A 74 -7.02 -10.37 3.45
CA ILE A 74 -6.58 -9.01 3.77
C ILE A 74 -7.80 -8.12 4.06
N ASP A 75 -7.64 -7.08 4.88
CA ASP A 75 -8.66 -6.03 4.97
C ASP A 75 -8.77 -5.35 3.59
N PRO A 76 -9.95 -5.36 2.93
CA PRO A 76 -10.10 -4.80 1.59
C PRO A 76 -9.81 -3.29 1.52
N ARG A 77 -9.70 -2.61 2.67
CA ARG A 77 -9.33 -1.19 2.74
C ARG A 77 -7.83 -0.96 2.85
N GLN A 78 -7.03 -2.03 2.98
CA GLN A 78 -5.56 -1.94 3.05
C GLN A 78 -4.86 -2.26 1.73
N ALA A 79 -5.55 -2.88 0.78
CA ALA A 79 -4.98 -3.18 -0.54
C ALA A 79 -5.73 -2.39 -1.61
N ALA A 80 -5.01 -1.93 -2.61
CA ALA A 80 -5.60 -1.30 -3.78
C ALA A 80 -4.87 -1.72 -5.06
N ILE A 81 -5.61 -1.87 -6.15
CA ILE A 81 -5.05 -2.23 -7.45
C ILE A 81 -5.61 -1.28 -8.51
N ALA A 82 -4.73 -0.67 -9.30
CA ALA A 82 -5.09 0.10 -10.47
C ALA A 82 -4.72 -0.66 -11.76
N ASN A 83 -5.68 -0.78 -12.67
CA ASN A 83 -5.43 -1.33 -14.00
C ASN A 83 -5.21 -0.17 -14.97
N ASP A 84 -3.94 0.22 -15.17
CA ASP A 84 -3.57 1.40 -15.94
C ASP A 84 -2.38 1.21 -16.90
N HIS A 85 -1.61 0.12 -16.79
CA HIS A 85 -0.46 -0.15 -17.64
C HIS A 85 -0.78 -1.11 -18.78
N PHE A 86 -1.37 -2.26 -18.47
CA PHE A 86 -1.61 -3.36 -19.40
C PHE A 86 -3.05 -3.43 -19.90
N VAL A 87 -3.70 -2.28 -20.02
CA VAL A 87 -5.08 -2.16 -20.43
C VAL A 87 -5.19 -1.76 -21.90
N PHE A 88 -6.22 -2.27 -22.59
CA PHE A 88 -6.53 -1.96 -23.99
C PHE A 88 -5.43 -2.32 -25.01
N THR A 89 -4.50 -3.20 -24.66
CA THR A 89 -3.37 -3.58 -25.52
C THR A 89 -3.75 -4.63 -26.57
N GLY A 90 -4.79 -5.41 -26.29
CA GLY A 90 -5.19 -6.54 -27.15
C GLY A 90 -4.25 -7.74 -27.09
N LYS A 91 -3.32 -7.79 -26.13
CA LYS A 91 -2.36 -8.88 -25.97
C LYS A 91 -2.80 -9.83 -24.87
N ASP A 92 -2.75 -11.14 -25.16
CA ASP A 92 -3.12 -12.19 -24.21
C ASP A 92 -2.26 -12.19 -22.93
N GLU A 93 -0.98 -11.81 -23.05
CA GLU A 93 -0.04 -11.74 -21.93
C GLU A 93 -0.45 -10.65 -20.92
N ASP A 94 -0.87 -9.49 -21.43
CA ASP A 94 -1.32 -8.37 -20.64
C ASP A 94 -2.65 -8.70 -19.94
N GLU A 95 -3.57 -9.37 -20.65
CA GLU A 95 -4.82 -9.86 -20.03
C GLU A 95 -4.55 -10.89 -18.92
N LYS A 96 -3.54 -11.75 -19.05
CA LYS A 96 -3.14 -12.66 -17.98
C LYS A 96 -2.68 -11.90 -16.74
N GLN A 97 -1.90 -10.84 -16.89
CA GLN A 97 -1.45 -10.02 -15.76
C GLN A 97 -2.65 -9.35 -15.04
N THR A 98 -3.50 -8.67 -15.80
CA THR A 98 -4.68 -8.00 -15.22
C THR A 98 -5.67 -8.99 -14.61
N SER A 99 -5.78 -10.21 -15.14
CA SER A 99 -6.65 -11.26 -14.61
C SER A 99 -6.26 -11.72 -13.20
N ILE A 100 -4.96 -11.74 -12.87
CA ILE A 100 -4.47 -12.08 -11.52
C ILE A 100 -4.95 -11.05 -10.50
N GLY A 101 -4.77 -9.76 -10.78
CA GLY A 101 -5.27 -8.67 -9.94
C GLY A 101 -6.79 -8.70 -9.78
N ARG A 102 -7.52 -8.98 -10.86
CA ARG A 102 -8.98 -9.11 -10.85
C ARG A 102 -9.45 -10.29 -9.99
N ALA A 103 -8.78 -11.43 -10.08
CA ALA A 103 -9.07 -12.59 -9.25
C ALA A 103 -8.84 -12.31 -7.77
N PHE A 104 -7.72 -11.69 -7.44
CA PHE A 104 -7.40 -11.26 -6.08
C PHE A 104 -8.45 -10.28 -5.53
N ALA A 105 -8.79 -9.25 -6.30
CA ALA A 105 -9.81 -8.29 -5.92
C ALA A 105 -11.16 -8.97 -5.62
N LYS A 106 -11.56 -9.94 -6.42
CA LYS A 106 -12.79 -10.71 -6.20
C LYS A 106 -12.74 -11.55 -4.92
N ILE A 107 -11.64 -12.26 -4.69
CA ILE A 107 -11.45 -13.13 -3.51
C ILE A 107 -11.49 -12.30 -2.22
N HIS A 108 -10.85 -11.14 -2.23
CA HIS A 108 -10.71 -10.28 -1.05
C HIS A 108 -11.75 -9.16 -0.98
N SER A 109 -12.74 -9.17 -1.88
CA SER A 109 -13.82 -8.17 -1.91
C SER A 109 -13.34 -6.73 -2.08
N LEU A 110 -12.28 -6.52 -2.85
CA LEU A 110 -11.83 -5.17 -3.23
C LEU A 110 -12.80 -4.62 -4.29
N GLY A 111 -13.55 -3.60 -3.93
CA GLY A 111 -14.39 -2.82 -4.84
C GLY A 111 -13.88 -1.40 -4.98
N LYS A 112 -14.56 -0.55 -5.77
CA LYS A 112 -14.23 0.88 -5.81
C LYS A 112 -14.33 1.51 -4.41
N PRO A 113 -13.41 2.40 -4.06
CA PRO A 113 -12.30 2.94 -4.84
C PRO A 113 -10.99 2.12 -4.79
N TYR A 114 -10.95 0.96 -4.12
CA TYR A 114 -9.73 0.16 -3.92
C TYR A 114 -9.36 -0.72 -5.12
N TYR A 115 -10.26 -0.90 -6.07
CA TYR A 115 -10.00 -1.58 -7.34
C TYR A 115 -10.44 -0.69 -8.50
N ALA A 116 -9.45 -0.08 -9.17
CA ALA A 116 -9.67 0.70 -10.38
C ALA A 116 -9.70 -0.24 -11.60
N THR A 117 -10.81 -0.22 -12.33
CA THR A 117 -10.96 -0.97 -13.58
C THR A 117 -10.30 -0.24 -14.75
N PRO A 118 -10.02 -0.93 -15.87
CA PRO A 118 -9.51 -0.28 -17.07
C PRO A 118 -10.31 0.97 -17.46
N GLY A 119 -9.62 2.11 -17.59
CA GLY A 119 -10.23 3.39 -17.94
C GLY A 119 -10.69 4.25 -16.76
N ASP A 120 -10.62 3.76 -15.53
CA ASP A 120 -11.00 4.57 -14.35
C ASP A 120 -9.97 5.68 -14.05
N GLY A 121 -8.69 5.48 -14.37
CA GLY A 121 -7.65 6.46 -14.16
C GLY A 121 -6.26 5.84 -14.03
N ILE A 122 -5.27 6.68 -13.92
CA ILE A 122 -3.86 6.33 -13.73
C ILE A 122 -3.59 6.21 -12.24
N PHE A 123 -2.83 5.20 -11.82
CA PHE A 123 -2.47 4.86 -10.43
C PHE A 123 -2.19 6.10 -9.55
N HIS A 124 -1.25 6.95 -9.96
CA HIS A 124 -0.80 8.09 -9.16
C HIS A 124 -1.82 9.24 -9.07
N PHE A 125 -2.83 9.26 -9.92
CA PHE A 125 -3.92 10.24 -9.88
C PHE A 125 -5.19 9.66 -9.27
N TYR A 126 -5.56 8.45 -9.68
CA TYR A 126 -6.81 7.85 -9.26
C TYR A 126 -6.93 7.73 -7.73
N PHE A 127 -5.94 7.13 -7.06
CA PHE A 127 -6.03 6.92 -5.61
C PHE A 127 -6.06 8.21 -4.79
N PRO A 128 -5.23 9.25 -5.08
CA PRO A 128 -5.38 10.56 -4.46
C PRO A 128 -6.74 11.21 -4.69
N GLU A 129 -7.25 11.19 -5.93
CA GLU A 129 -8.56 11.76 -6.29
C GLU A 129 -9.73 11.05 -5.59
N GLN A 130 -9.57 9.76 -5.30
CA GLN A 130 -10.56 9.00 -4.52
C GLN A 130 -10.43 9.21 -3.00
N GLY A 131 -9.53 10.07 -2.55
CA GLY A 131 -9.31 10.35 -1.13
C GLY A 131 -8.66 9.20 -0.36
N LEU A 132 -7.95 8.29 -1.03
CA LEU A 132 -7.25 7.18 -0.38
C LEU A 132 -5.84 7.57 0.10
N VAL A 133 -5.29 8.65 -0.45
CA VAL A 133 -3.98 9.18 -0.07
C VAL A 133 -4.19 10.40 0.81
N LEU A 134 -4.02 10.22 2.11
CA LEU A 134 -4.25 11.27 3.11
C LEU A 134 -2.92 11.81 3.64
N PRO A 135 -2.88 13.09 4.07
CA PRO A 135 -1.70 13.64 4.74
C PRO A 135 -1.29 12.80 5.94
N GLY A 136 -0.01 12.49 6.03
CA GLY A 136 0.54 11.68 7.13
C GLY A 136 0.35 10.18 7.00
N ALA A 137 -0.33 9.69 5.97
CA ALA A 137 -0.46 8.26 5.72
C ALA A 137 0.86 7.65 5.21
N PHE A 138 1.14 6.41 5.63
CA PHE A 138 2.25 5.61 5.11
C PHE A 138 1.72 4.64 4.05
N ILE A 139 2.06 4.92 2.79
CA ILE A 139 1.52 4.23 1.62
C ILE A 139 2.69 3.73 0.74
N PRO A 140 3.30 2.58 1.07
CA PRO A 140 4.32 1.97 0.22
C PRO A 140 3.64 1.34 -1.01
N GLY A 141 3.82 1.97 -2.15
CA GLY A 141 3.22 1.52 -3.41
C GLY A 141 4.20 0.74 -4.27
N ALA A 142 3.69 -0.24 -5.01
CA ALA A 142 4.39 -0.92 -6.08
C ALA A 142 3.84 -0.41 -7.42
N ASP A 143 4.65 0.38 -8.06
CA ASP A 143 4.35 0.97 -9.36
C ASP A 143 4.77 0.04 -10.51
#